data_44cfdc17709c2cf4b6cfeb4aa8f0fadb
#
_entry.id   44cfdc17709c2cf4b6cfeb4aa8f0fadb
#
_cell.length_a   1.000
_cell.length_b   1.000
_cell.length_c   1.000
_cell.angle_alpha   90.00
_cell.angle_beta   90.00
_cell.angle_gamma   90.00
#
_symmetry.space_group_name_H-M   'P 1'
#
loop_
_entity.id
_entity.type
_entity.pdbx_description
1 polymer ?
#
loop_
_entity_poly.entity_id
_entity_poly.type
_entity_poly.pdbx_seq_one_letter_code
_entity_poly.pdbx_strand_id
1 'polypeptide(L)'
;MRDSLRYIAAALALGGIGYAGSEAMFWSFPPQGITPLDWLAPIVAYALAGACALSAVIWAGLAGWRAVFLGGAVLGFVVEGVIVSTMYDAFPFQLVWTPLAWHAALTGLAVLGLHQRMLGVSVGRQVLAMLGGGRGGGWLAAAW
;
A
#
# COMPACT_ATOMS: atom_id res chain seq x y z
N MET A 1 -12.11 -24.12 2.84
CA MET A 1 -12.28 -23.23 4.02
C MET A 1 -10.98 -22.64 4.53
N ARG A 2 -9.91 -23.42 4.81
CA ARG A 2 -8.59 -22.89 5.26
C ARG A 2 -7.93 -21.94 4.26
N ASP A 3 -8.01 -22.24 2.96
CA ASP A 3 -7.35 -21.42 1.91
C ASP A 3 -8.10 -20.12 1.66
N SER A 4 -9.43 -20.12 1.74
CA SER A 4 -10.23 -18.89 1.65
C SER A 4 -9.94 -17.93 2.82
N LEU A 5 -9.80 -18.47 4.04
CA LEU A 5 -9.44 -17.65 5.21
C LEU A 5 -8.03 -17.07 5.09
N ARG A 6 -7.06 -17.85 4.58
CA ARG A 6 -5.70 -17.38 4.31
C ARG A 6 -5.68 -16.28 3.26
N TYR A 7 -6.46 -16.44 2.19
CA TYR A 7 -6.59 -15.42 1.16
C TYR A 7 -7.16 -14.11 1.73
N ILE A 8 -8.26 -14.19 2.49
CA ILE A 8 -8.88 -13.02 3.12
C ILE A 8 -7.90 -12.33 4.06
N ALA A 9 -7.23 -13.10 4.92
CA ALA A 9 -6.22 -12.55 5.84
C ALA A 9 -5.06 -11.87 5.10
N ALA A 10 -4.57 -12.46 4.01
CA ALA A 10 -3.52 -11.89 3.19
C ALA A 10 -3.99 -10.61 2.47
N ALA A 11 -5.20 -10.58 1.93
CA ALA A 11 -5.78 -9.41 1.29
C ALA A 11 -5.95 -8.23 2.28
N LEU A 12 -6.44 -8.53 3.48
CA LEU A 12 -6.56 -7.54 4.57
C LEU A 12 -5.19 -7.01 5.00
N ALA A 13 -4.19 -7.89 5.15
CA ALA A 13 -2.83 -7.50 5.49
C ALA A 13 -2.19 -6.62 4.42
N LEU A 14 -2.32 -7.00 3.14
CA LEU A 14 -1.82 -6.21 2.01
C LEU A 14 -2.50 -4.85 1.91
N GLY A 15 -3.83 -4.81 2.06
CA GLY A 15 -4.58 -3.56 2.11
C GLY A 15 -4.15 -2.67 3.26
N GLY A 16 -4.01 -3.23 4.47
CA GLY A 16 -3.54 -2.49 5.65
C GLY A 16 -2.13 -1.93 5.50
N ILE A 17 -1.20 -2.73 4.96
CA ILE A 17 0.17 -2.27 4.68
C ILE A 17 0.17 -1.22 3.57
N GLY A 18 -0.63 -1.43 2.52
CA GLY A 18 -0.81 -0.47 1.42
C GLY A 18 -1.33 0.87 1.94
N TYR A 19 -2.40 0.85 2.74
CA TYR A 19 -2.96 2.06 3.36
C TYR A 19 -1.94 2.78 4.25
N ALA A 20 -1.29 2.04 5.15
CA ALA A 20 -0.28 2.63 6.03
C ALA A 20 0.89 3.22 5.25
N GLY A 21 1.40 2.52 4.23
CA GLY A 21 2.57 2.93 3.46
C GLY A 21 2.31 3.99 2.41
N SER A 22 1.08 4.11 1.89
CA SER A 22 0.74 5.10 0.85
C SER A 22 0.06 6.35 1.39
N GLU A 23 -0.62 6.23 2.54
CA GLU A 23 -1.41 7.33 3.11
C GLU A 23 -0.88 7.73 4.48
N ALA A 24 -1.02 6.85 5.47
CA ALA A 24 -0.80 7.20 6.87
C ALA A 24 0.66 7.62 7.18
N MET A 25 1.65 7.04 6.48
CA MET A 25 3.06 7.40 6.67
C MET A 25 3.40 8.81 6.17
N PHE A 26 2.59 9.38 5.28
CA PHE A 26 2.83 10.69 4.69
C PHE A 26 2.00 11.79 5.35
N TRP A 27 1.09 11.46 6.23
CA TRP A 27 0.34 12.44 6.98
C TRP A 27 1.21 13.08 8.07
N SER A 28 1.37 14.38 8.00
CA SER A 28 2.05 15.15 9.07
C SER A 28 1.22 15.17 10.35
N PHE A 29 -0.12 15.18 10.21
CA PHE A 29 -1.08 15.12 11.30
C PHE A 29 -2.32 14.34 10.84
N PRO A 30 -2.99 13.60 11.75
CA PRO A 30 -4.29 13.03 11.42
C PRO A 30 -5.25 14.15 11.01
N PRO A 31 -6.07 13.96 9.96
CA PRO A 31 -7.06 14.93 9.59
C PRO A 31 -8.00 15.24 10.77
N GLN A 32 -8.27 16.54 11.01
CA GLN A 32 -9.11 16.95 12.12
C GLN A 32 -10.57 16.57 11.87
N GLY A 33 -11.28 16.16 12.92
CA GLY A 33 -12.71 15.84 12.85
C GLY A 33 -13.04 14.45 12.31
N ILE A 34 -12.05 13.58 12.05
CA ILE A 34 -12.27 12.20 11.64
C ILE A 34 -12.87 11.39 12.81
N THR A 35 -14.00 10.77 12.55
CA THR A 35 -14.63 9.80 13.45
C THR A 35 -14.09 8.38 13.22
N PRO A 36 -14.24 7.44 14.18
CA PRO A 36 -13.87 6.04 13.97
C PRO A 36 -14.55 5.40 12.76
N LEU A 37 -15.72 5.86 12.35
CA LEU A 37 -16.44 5.36 11.20
C LEU A 37 -15.78 5.79 9.89
N ASP A 38 -15.20 6.98 9.84
CA ASP A 38 -14.51 7.50 8.67
C ASP A 38 -13.24 6.70 8.34
N TRP A 39 -12.66 6.01 9.32
CA TRP A 39 -11.55 5.08 9.12
C TRP A 39 -11.98 3.76 8.47
N LEU A 40 -13.24 3.37 8.60
CA LEU A 40 -13.72 2.10 8.09
C LEU A 40 -13.75 2.08 6.55
N ALA A 41 -14.17 3.17 5.94
CA ALA A 41 -14.26 3.26 4.47
C ALA A 41 -12.90 3.05 3.77
N PRO A 42 -11.82 3.79 4.12
CA PRO A 42 -10.50 3.54 3.53
C PRO A 42 -9.95 2.15 3.87
N ILE A 43 -10.17 1.62 5.07
CA ILE A 43 -9.71 0.26 5.41
C ILE A 43 -10.38 -0.77 4.49
N VAL A 44 -11.68 -0.68 4.27
CA VAL A 44 -12.40 -1.59 3.36
C VAL A 44 -11.94 -1.39 1.92
N ALA A 45 -11.81 -0.15 1.46
CA ALA A 45 -11.37 0.17 0.11
C ALA A 45 -9.97 -0.40 -0.18
N TYR A 46 -9.02 -0.19 0.73
CA TYR A 46 -7.67 -0.74 0.60
C TYR A 46 -7.62 -2.27 0.74
N ALA A 47 -8.49 -2.87 1.55
CA ALA A 47 -8.62 -4.33 1.62
C ALA A 47 -9.09 -4.92 0.30
N LEU A 48 -10.05 -4.29 -0.38
CA LEU A 48 -10.51 -4.68 -1.71
C LEU A 48 -9.41 -4.48 -2.77
N ALA A 49 -8.70 -3.36 -2.73
CA ALA A 49 -7.55 -3.12 -3.59
C ALA A 49 -6.44 -4.16 -3.36
N GLY A 50 -6.17 -4.51 -2.10
CA GLY A 50 -5.26 -5.59 -1.72
C GLY A 50 -5.70 -6.96 -2.25
N ALA A 51 -7.00 -7.25 -2.23
CA ALA A 51 -7.55 -8.48 -2.82
C ALA A 51 -7.36 -8.51 -4.34
N CYS A 52 -7.60 -7.40 -5.04
CA CYS A 52 -7.32 -7.28 -6.47
C CYS A 52 -5.83 -7.50 -6.79
N ALA A 53 -4.95 -6.85 -6.04
CA ALA A 53 -3.51 -6.98 -6.19
C ALA A 53 -3.04 -8.43 -5.96
N LEU A 54 -3.49 -9.07 -4.88
CA LEU A 54 -3.17 -10.46 -4.56
C LEU A 54 -3.68 -11.42 -5.64
N SER A 55 -4.92 -11.23 -6.11
CA SER A 55 -5.49 -12.04 -7.19
C SER A 55 -4.68 -11.94 -8.48
N ALA A 56 -4.28 -10.73 -8.86
CA ALA A 56 -3.47 -10.50 -10.05
C ALA A 56 -2.11 -11.22 -9.95
N VAL A 57 -1.45 -11.13 -8.80
CA VAL A 57 -0.16 -11.80 -8.55
C VAL A 57 -0.29 -13.32 -8.60
N ILE A 58 -1.32 -13.86 -7.95
CA ILE A 58 -1.58 -15.32 -7.94
C ILE A 58 -1.89 -15.80 -9.37
N TRP A 59 -2.75 -15.09 -10.09
CA TRP A 59 -3.14 -15.45 -11.43
C TRP A 59 -1.98 -15.36 -12.43
N ALA A 60 -1.10 -14.36 -12.29
CA ALA A 60 0.10 -14.21 -13.09
C ALA A 60 1.21 -15.22 -12.74
N GLY A 61 1.08 -15.99 -11.65
CA GLY A 61 2.09 -16.94 -11.21
C GLY A 61 3.44 -16.32 -10.82
N LEU A 62 3.44 -15.05 -10.41
CA LEU A 62 4.66 -14.32 -10.10
C LEU A 62 5.08 -14.50 -8.63
N ALA A 63 6.39 -14.40 -8.40
CA ALA A 63 6.99 -14.46 -7.08
C ALA A 63 8.11 -13.41 -6.92
N GLY A 64 8.54 -13.21 -5.68
CA GLY A 64 9.62 -12.28 -5.34
C GLY A 64 9.29 -10.83 -5.70
N TRP A 65 10.29 -10.06 -6.11
CA TRP A 65 10.14 -8.64 -6.40
C TRP A 65 9.17 -8.33 -7.56
N ARG A 66 9.03 -9.26 -8.53
CA ARG A 66 8.06 -9.14 -9.64
C ARG A 66 6.62 -9.17 -9.13
N ALA A 67 6.33 -10.05 -8.19
CA ALA A 67 5.03 -10.11 -7.52
C ALA A 67 4.74 -8.84 -6.75
N VAL A 68 5.74 -8.33 -6.02
CA VAL A 68 5.61 -7.10 -5.22
C VAL A 68 5.36 -5.89 -6.11
N PHE A 69 6.10 -5.77 -7.23
CA PHE A 69 5.90 -4.69 -8.19
C PHE A 69 4.52 -4.74 -8.86
N LEU A 70 4.13 -5.91 -9.38
CA LEU A 70 2.80 -6.09 -9.99
C LEU A 70 1.69 -5.80 -8.98
N GLY A 71 1.81 -6.35 -7.77
CA GLY A 71 0.84 -6.13 -6.71
C GLY A 71 0.70 -4.65 -6.34
N GLY A 72 1.82 -3.94 -6.20
CA GLY A 72 1.84 -2.50 -5.95
C GLY A 72 1.24 -1.69 -7.10
N ALA A 73 1.56 -2.05 -8.35
CA ALA A 73 0.98 -1.39 -9.53
C ALA A 73 -0.54 -1.57 -9.60
N VAL A 74 -1.05 -2.80 -9.43
CA VAL A 74 -2.49 -3.07 -9.43
C VAL A 74 -3.19 -2.35 -8.28
N LEU A 75 -2.59 -2.39 -7.07
CA LEU A 75 -3.11 -1.64 -5.93
C LEU A 75 -3.19 -0.15 -6.26
N GLY A 76 -2.13 0.42 -6.82
CA GLY A 76 -2.08 1.82 -7.20
C GLY A 76 -3.14 2.20 -8.25
N PHE A 77 -3.28 1.41 -9.31
CA PHE A 77 -4.32 1.67 -10.33
C PHE A 77 -5.74 1.56 -9.77
N VAL A 78 -5.99 0.67 -8.82
CA VAL A 78 -7.31 0.56 -8.17
C VAL A 78 -7.55 1.73 -7.23
N VAL A 79 -6.57 2.10 -6.41
CA VAL A 79 -6.70 3.23 -5.48
C VAL A 79 -6.85 4.54 -6.24
N GLU A 80 -5.89 4.86 -7.10
CA GLU A 80 -5.82 6.16 -7.78
C GLU A 80 -6.83 6.32 -8.91
N GLY A 81 -7.29 5.22 -9.50
CA GLY A 81 -8.21 5.26 -10.63
C GLY A 81 -9.67 5.02 -10.26
N VAL A 82 -9.94 4.26 -9.21
CA VAL A 82 -11.30 3.86 -8.84
C VAL A 82 -11.76 4.49 -7.53
N ILE A 83 -10.85 4.61 -6.55
CA ILE A 83 -11.22 5.05 -5.20
C ILE A 83 -11.09 6.57 -5.09
N VAL A 84 -9.90 7.12 -5.34
CA VAL A 84 -9.63 8.57 -5.18
C VAL A 84 -9.63 9.35 -6.49
N SER A 85 -9.51 8.68 -7.63
CA SER A 85 -9.56 9.24 -9.00
C SER A 85 -8.46 10.25 -9.35
N THR A 86 -7.43 10.38 -8.53
CA THR A 86 -6.34 11.37 -8.70
C THR A 86 -5.50 11.13 -9.95
N MET A 87 -5.46 9.91 -10.50
CA MET A 87 -4.71 9.65 -11.73
C MET A 87 -5.27 10.38 -12.96
N TYR A 88 -6.47 10.95 -12.88
CA TYR A 88 -7.10 11.71 -13.96
C TYR A 88 -6.82 13.21 -13.91
N ASP A 89 -6.29 13.72 -12.77
CA ASP A 89 -6.15 15.16 -12.53
C ASP A 89 -5.14 15.84 -13.47
N ALA A 90 -4.03 15.16 -13.77
CA ALA A 90 -2.98 15.69 -14.67
C ALA A 90 -2.58 14.62 -15.69
N PHE A 91 -3.53 14.20 -16.51
CA PHE A 91 -3.29 13.22 -17.58
C PHE A 91 -2.32 13.77 -18.65
N PRO A 92 -1.36 12.99 -19.17
CA PRO A 92 -1.10 11.56 -18.85
C PRO A 92 -0.10 11.34 -17.68
N PHE A 93 0.44 12.41 -17.11
CA PHE A 93 1.52 12.31 -16.11
C PHE A 93 1.11 11.49 -14.88
N GLN A 94 -0.05 11.78 -14.30
CA GLN A 94 -0.54 11.10 -13.11
C GLN A 94 -0.85 9.62 -13.34
N LEU A 95 -1.12 9.21 -14.58
CA LEU A 95 -1.31 7.80 -14.93
C LEU A 95 -0.07 6.95 -14.63
N VAL A 96 1.11 7.55 -14.77
CA VAL A 96 2.40 6.88 -14.51
C VAL A 96 2.91 7.19 -13.09
N TRP A 97 2.76 8.44 -12.65
CA TRP A 97 3.32 8.90 -11.39
C TRP A 97 2.68 8.22 -10.19
N THR A 98 1.38 8.34 -10.00
CA THR A 98 0.74 7.81 -8.79
C THR A 98 0.68 6.28 -8.77
N PRO A 99 0.16 5.55 -9.78
CA PRO A 99 0.11 4.10 -9.69
C PRO A 99 1.47 3.42 -9.73
N LEU A 100 2.40 3.87 -10.57
CA LEU A 100 3.66 3.17 -10.80
C LEU A 100 4.79 3.70 -9.93
N ALA A 101 5.06 5.00 -9.92
CA ALA A 101 6.15 5.54 -9.11
C ALA A 101 5.81 5.52 -7.63
N TRP A 102 4.61 5.95 -7.25
CA TRP A 102 4.20 6.01 -5.85
C TRP A 102 3.82 4.63 -5.29
N HIS A 103 2.82 3.97 -5.87
CA HIS A 103 2.34 2.70 -5.31
C HIS A 103 3.21 1.50 -5.69
N ALA A 104 3.63 1.34 -6.95
CA ALA A 104 4.43 0.18 -7.32
C ALA A 104 5.87 0.29 -6.81
N ALA A 105 6.54 1.43 -6.98
CA ALA A 105 7.93 1.57 -6.57
C ALA A 105 8.05 1.88 -5.08
N LEU A 106 7.41 2.92 -4.54
CA LEU A 106 7.54 3.28 -3.13
C LEU A 106 6.76 2.32 -2.23
N THR A 107 5.46 2.22 -2.37
CA THR A 107 4.64 1.37 -1.49
C THR A 107 4.93 -0.11 -1.74
N GLY A 108 4.98 -0.57 -2.98
CA GLY A 108 5.25 -1.95 -3.33
C GLY A 108 6.68 -2.35 -2.99
N LEU A 109 7.68 -1.84 -3.72
CA LEU A 109 9.06 -2.31 -3.57
C LEU A 109 9.70 -1.85 -2.25
N ALA A 110 9.50 -0.59 -1.84
CA ALA A 110 10.12 -0.11 -0.60
C ALA A 110 9.39 -0.64 0.64
N VAL A 111 8.08 -0.44 0.77
CA VAL A 111 7.34 -0.79 1.99
C VAL A 111 7.07 -2.30 2.06
N LEU A 112 6.38 -2.88 1.06
CA LEU A 112 6.06 -4.31 1.07
C LEU A 112 7.31 -5.17 0.91
N GLY A 113 8.27 -4.78 0.06
CA GLY A 113 9.52 -5.48 -0.14
C GLY A 113 10.39 -5.48 1.12
N LEU A 114 10.46 -4.35 1.84
CA LEU A 114 11.13 -4.26 3.13
C LEU A 114 10.42 -5.14 4.18
N HIS A 115 9.09 -5.05 4.26
CA HIS A 115 8.30 -5.86 5.18
C HIS A 115 8.52 -7.36 4.94
N GLN A 116 8.51 -7.82 3.70
CA GLN A 116 8.80 -9.23 3.38
C GLN A 116 10.21 -9.67 3.80
N ARG A 117 11.22 -8.81 3.65
CA ARG A 117 12.59 -9.11 4.11
C ARG A 117 12.71 -9.16 5.62
N MET A 118 11.80 -8.50 6.33
CA MET A 118 11.77 -8.45 7.79
C MET A 118 10.91 -9.56 8.40
N LEU A 119 10.25 -10.39 7.59
CA LEU A 119 9.58 -11.61 8.08
C LEU A 119 10.63 -12.52 8.70
N GLY A 120 10.45 -12.88 9.98
CA GLY A 120 11.43 -13.63 10.76
C GLY A 120 12.39 -12.79 11.61
N VAL A 121 12.38 -11.48 11.46
CA VAL A 121 13.09 -10.54 12.35
C VAL A 121 12.19 -10.20 13.54
N SER A 122 12.78 -9.95 14.71
CA SER A 122 12.00 -9.60 15.91
C SER A 122 11.10 -8.38 15.70
N VAL A 123 9.90 -8.39 16.29
CA VAL A 123 8.90 -7.33 16.19
C VAL A 123 9.50 -5.94 16.49
N GLY A 124 10.38 -5.84 17.50
CA GLY A 124 11.05 -4.59 17.84
C GLY A 124 11.88 -4.00 16.69
N ARG A 125 12.60 -4.85 15.93
CA ARG A 125 13.36 -4.38 14.75
C ARG A 125 12.45 -4.02 13.59
N GLN A 126 11.32 -4.72 13.42
CA GLN A 126 10.31 -4.36 12.41
C GLN A 126 9.74 -2.97 12.70
N VAL A 127 9.35 -2.71 13.96
CA VAL A 127 8.86 -1.39 14.40
C VAL A 127 9.91 -0.30 14.19
N LEU A 128 11.17 -0.53 14.56
CA LEU A 128 12.25 0.43 14.35
C LEU A 128 12.48 0.74 12.86
N ALA A 129 12.41 -0.26 11.99
CA ALA A 129 12.55 -0.05 10.55
C ALA A 129 11.38 0.75 9.97
N MET A 130 10.14 0.48 10.42
CA MET A 130 8.97 1.26 10.03
C MET A 130 9.04 2.70 10.51
N LEU A 131 9.46 2.93 11.76
CA LEU A 131 9.64 4.29 12.31
C LEU A 131 10.75 5.04 11.58
N GLY A 132 11.85 4.35 11.22
CA GLY A 132 12.93 4.94 10.42
C GLY A 132 12.49 5.29 9.00
N GLY A 133 11.72 4.41 8.36
CA GLY A 133 11.14 4.64 7.04
C GLY A 133 10.11 5.78 7.04
N GLY A 134 9.25 5.83 8.07
CA GLY A 134 8.25 6.90 8.25
C GLY A 134 8.89 8.28 8.43
N ARG A 135 9.99 8.36 9.17
CA ARG A 135 10.77 9.62 9.28
C ARG A 135 11.35 10.06 7.95
N GLY A 136 11.89 9.13 7.14
CA GLY A 136 12.38 9.43 5.79
C GLY A 136 11.25 9.87 4.84
N GLY A 137 10.09 9.23 4.91
CA GLY A 137 8.90 9.58 4.12
C GLY A 137 8.32 10.94 4.48
N GLY A 138 8.26 11.28 5.78
CA GLY A 138 7.80 12.59 6.26
C GLY A 138 8.67 13.76 5.76
N TRP A 139 9.96 13.56 5.60
CA TRP A 139 10.86 14.57 4.99
C TRP A 139 10.56 14.79 3.51
N LEU A 140 10.25 13.72 2.77
CA LEU A 140 9.87 13.83 1.35
C LEU A 140 8.52 14.55 1.18
N ALA A 141 7.55 14.29 2.06
CA ALA A 141 6.26 14.97 2.04
C ALA A 141 6.35 16.46 2.45
N ALA A 142 7.29 16.84 3.29
CA ALA A 142 7.52 18.24 3.68
C ALA A 142 8.30 19.04 2.61
N ALA A 143 8.84 18.38 1.59
CA ALA A 143 9.58 19.01 0.50
C ALA A 143 8.69 19.34 -0.74
N TRP A 144 7.39 18.99 -0.66
CA TRP A 144 6.35 19.32 -1.64
C TRP A 144 5.30 20.22 -1.01
#